data_548db2da9d125b3b6849aaa71aa5522e
#
_entry.id   548db2da9d125b3b6849aaa71aa5522e
#
_cell.length_a   1.000
_cell.length_b   1.000
_cell.length_c   1.000
_cell.angle_alpha   90.00
_cell.angle_beta   90.00
_cell.angle_gamma   90.00
#
_symmetry.space_group_name_H-M   'P 1'
#
loop_
_entity.id
_entity.type
_entity.pdbx_description
1 polymer ?
#
loop_
_entity_poly.entity_id
_entity_poly.type
_entity_poly.pdbx_seq_one_letter_code
_entity_poly.pdbx_strand_id
1 'polypeptide(L)'
;VDIEARFQKLNDVLEVTNHKLLITLQDVDRGTGDENEKRLNDIAALLDRLRNKNLSNINFIIAMGNDKPEDFEVISKATDYREDIAKIDFRKTLASFTRASIDEAKNKYSKIILYRYCPTHETNKLDQINVIIDSLRQLKKILRRVNQVWQSEKLMGEVNFYSLLMVIALRETSPTYFEQYRKADSYLESKIKSNEDDLDNVLREIAQLSKEDSGSSQSNIIKSEFIYSYLQVMLDVKKDSEGKLKLDPSKDHEQSVGCTHSDVDYLRRILLEKVPSNELKDQDVMKALRNGENKEKLNNYIHEAQYSLFESNALLCPKPMR
;
A
#
# COMPACT_ATOMS: atom_id res chain seq x y z
N VAL A 1 -34.14 19.00 31.47
CA VAL A 1 -32.96 19.20 32.34
C VAL A 1 -32.07 20.22 31.69
N ASP A 2 -31.83 21.33 32.39
CA ASP A 2 -31.00 22.43 31.87
C ASP A 2 -29.51 22.00 31.82
N ILE A 3 -29.05 21.71 30.63
CA ILE A 3 -27.63 21.28 30.37
C ILE A 3 -26.70 22.43 30.70
N GLU A 4 -27.04 23.64 30.40
CA GLU A 4 -26.21 24.84 30.66
C GLU A 4 -25.98 25.04 32.14
N ALA A 5 -26.99 24.90 32.99
CA ALA A 5 -26.87 24.99 34.42
C ALA A 5 -25.97 23.88 35.01
N ARG A 6 -25.94 22.70 34.40
CA ARG A 6 -25.02 21.63 34.82
C ARG A 6 -23.57 21.94 34.45
N PHE A 7 -23.31 22.46 33.26
CA PHE A 7 -21.98 22.88 32.87
C PHE A 7 -21.48 24.05 33.73
N GLN A 8 -22.34 24.98 34.10
CA GLN A 8 -22.00 26.07 34.99
C GLN A 8 -21.58 25.54 36.38
N LYS A 9 -22.36 24.66 36.99
CA LYS A 9 -22.02 24.04 38.27
C LYS A 9 -20.73 23.25 38.21
N LEU A 10 -20.47 22.53 37.08
CA LEU A 10 -19.24 21.81 36.88
C LEU A 10 -18.04 22.79 36.79
N ASN A 11 -18.20 23.91 36.06
CA ASN A 11 -17.15 24.93 35.99
C ASN A 11 -16.83 25.51 37.35
N ASP A 12 -17.85 25.83 38.20
CA ASP A 12 -17.67 26.35 39.53
C ASP A 12 -16.88 25.34 40.44
N VAL A 13 -17.19 24.06 40.34
CA VAL A 13 -16.45 23.03 41.07
C VAL A 13 -14.99 22.93 40.57
N LEU A 14 -14.75 23.02 39.28
CA LEU A 14 -13.43 22.99 38.67
C LEU A 14 -12.59 24.21 39.12
N GLU A 15 -13.24 25.36 39.21
CA GLU A 15 -12.59 26.59 39.71
C GLU A 15 -12.14 26.43 41.17
N VAL A 16 -13.03 25.96 42.04
CA VAL A 16 -12.71 25.77 43.48
C VAL A 16 -11.60 24.72 43.65
N THR A 17 -11.56 23.71 42.82
CA THR A 17 -10.57 22.63 42.86
C THR A 17 -9.28 22.95 42.08
N ASN A 18 -9.21 24.12 41.42
CA ASN A 18 -8.13 24.52 40.52
C ASN A 18 -7.83 23.48 39.43
N HIS A 19 -8.86 22.90 38.83
CA HIS A 19 -8.76 21.94 37.72
C HIS A 19 -9.35 22.51 36.45
N LYS A 20 -8.87 22.00 35.30
CA LYS A 20 -9.44 22.26 33.98
C LYS A 20 -9.90 20.96 33.35
N LEU A 21 -11.03 21.01 32.68
CA LEU A 21 -11.60 19.89 31.95
C LEU A 21 -11.46 20.13 30.43
N LEU A 22 -10.93 19.14 29.73
CA LEU A 22 -10.88 19.11 28.27
C LEU A 22 -11.82 18.00 27.79
N ILE A 23 -12.87 18.37 27.07
CA ILE A 23 -13.83 17.44 26.49
C ILE A 23 -13.49 17.26 24.99
N THR A 24 -13.19 16.04 24.59
CA THR A 24 -12.91 15.74 23.19
C THR A 24 -14.12 15.05 22.54
N LEU A 25 -14.68 15.67 21.51
CA LEU A 25 -15.74 15.13 20.66
C LEU A 25 -15.08 14.56 19.40
N GLN A 26 -15.20 13.25 19.24
CA GLN A 26 -14.62 12.54 18.08
C GLN A 26 -15.73 11.97 17.22
N ASP A 27 -15.43 11.78 15.93
CA ASP A 27 -16.34 11.16 14.98
C ASP A 27 -17.69 11.88 14.87
N VAL A 28 -17.70 13.19 15.05
CA VAL A 28 -18.94 14.00 15.01
C VAL A 28 -19.58 14.02 13.62
N ASP A 29 -18.76 13.82 12.59
CA ASP A 29 -19.10 13.74 11.16
C ASP A 29 -19.41 12.31 10.68
N ARG A 30 -19.31 11.30 11.55
CA ARG A 30 -19.65 9.91 11.21
C ARG A 30 -21.16 9.69 11.25
N GLY A 31 -21.77 9.81 10.10
CA GLY A 31 -23.17 9.54 9.87
C GLY A 31 -23.50 9.67 8.39
N THR A 32 -24.67 9.20 8.01
CA THR A 32 -25.18 9.33 6.64
C THR A 32 -26.46 10.15 6.64
N GLY A 33 -26.56 11.05 5.67
CA GLY A 33 -27.79 11.82 5.42
C GLY A 33 -28.20 12.75 6.55
N ASP A 34 -29.51 12.96 6.70
CA ASP A 34 -30.14 13.93 7.57
C ASP A 34 -29.82 13.79 9.07
N GLU A 35 -29.51 12.56 9.52
CA GLU A 35 -29.11 12.31 10.91
C GLU A 35 -27.79 12.93 11.27
N ASN A 36 -26.84 12.91 10.31
CA ASN A 36 -25.52 13.51 10.52
C ASN A 36 -25.64 15.04 10.60
N GLU A 37 -26.36 15.64 9.68
CA GLU A 37 -26.60 17.07 9.65
C GLU A 37 -27.30 17.54 10.93
N LYS A 38 -28.35 16.84 11.38
CA LYS A 38 -29.02 17.13 12.64
C LYS A 38 -28.07 17.07 13.83
N ARG A 39 -27.23 16.02 13.92
CA ARG A 39 -26.27 15.88 15.01
C ARG A 39 -25.23 17.01 15.02
N LEU A 40 -24.71 17.40 13.86
CA LEU A 40 -23.77 18.51 13.75
C LEU A 40 -24.40 19.84 14.17
N ASN A 41 -25.61 20.07 13.74
CA ASN A 41 -26.39 21.27 14.15
C ASN A 41 -26.69 21.29 15.66
N ASP A 42 -27.02 20.13 16.25
CA ASP A 42 -27.26 20.01 17.69
C ASP A 42 -25.98 20.29 18.51
N ILE A 43 -24.83 19.77 18.05
CA ILE A 43 -23.54 20.04 18.67
C ILE A 43 -23.16 21.52 18.54
N ALA A 44 -23.27 22.09 17.34
CA ALA A 44 -22.98 23.50 17.13
C ALA A 44 -23.87 24.41 17.99
N ALA A 45 -25.17 24.13 18.07
CA ALA A 45 -26.10 24.87 18.90
C ALA A 45 -25.80 24.73 20.39
N LEU A 46 -25.36 23.57 20.86
CA LEU A 46 -24.89 23.38 22.25
C LEU A 46 -23.67 24.21 22.56
N LEU A 47 -22.65 24.12 21.68
CA LEU A 47 -21.38 24.86 21.88
C LEU A 47 -21.61 26.38 21.89
N ASP A 48 -22.43 26.88 20.98
CA ASP A 48 -22.80 28.30 20.92
C ASP A 48 -23.50 28.78 22.20
N ARG A 49 -24.42 28.01 22.76
CA ARG A 49 -25.05 28.28 24.05
C ARG A 49 -24.06 28.25 25.20
N LEU A 50 -23.11 27.28 25.24
CA LEU A 50 -22.11 27.18 26.28
C LEU A 50 -21.08 28.30 26.20
N ARG A 51 -20.74 28.79 25.00
CA ARG A 51 -19.84 29.91 24.76
C ARG A 51 -20.31 31.18 25.51
N ASN A 52 -21.61 31.42 25.57
CA ASN A 52 -22.18 32.57 26.25
C ASN A 52 -22.14 32.46 27.79
N LYS A 53 -21.74 31.33 28.36
CA LYS A 53 -21.69 31.08 29.81
C LYS A 53 -20.34 31.32 30.47
N ASN A 54 -19.32 31.74 29.74
CA ASN A 54 -17.98 32.02 30.28
C ASN A 54 -17.40 30.86 31.10
N LEU A 55 -17.38 29.67 30.52
CA LEU A 55 -16.86 28.45 31.15
C LEU A 55 -15.34 28.41 31.08
N SER A 56 -14.65 29.17 31.92
CA SER A 56 -13.18 29.36 31.89
C SER A 56 -12.35 28.08 32.14
N ASN A 57 -12.96 27.08 32.80
CA ASN A 57 -12.29 25.83 33.17
C ASN A 57 -12.72 24.62 32.32
N ILE A 58 -13.58 24.83 31.32
CA ILE A 58 -14.06 23.77 30.42
C ILE A 58 -13.72 24.14 28.97
N ASN A 59 -12.97 23.27 28.30
CA ASN A 59 -12.61 23.46 26.91
C ASN A 59 -13.10 22.26 26.09
N PHE A 60 -13.39 22.50 24.82
CA PHE A 60 -13.82 21.48 23.87
C PHE A 60 -12.81 21.36 22.74
N ILE A 61 -12.50 20.12 22.35
CA ILE A 61 -11.79 19.79 21.10
C ILE A 61 -12.74 18.97 20.25
N ILE A 62 -12.96 19.41 19.03
CA ILE A 62 -13.77 18.68 18.06
C ILE A 62 -12.85 18.15 16.98
N ALA A 63 -12.79 16.81 16.86
CA ALA A 63 -12.07 16.15 15.79
C ALA A 63 -13.06 15.67 14.72
N MET A 64 -12.88 16.15 13.49
CA MET A 64 -13.72 15.77 12.35
C MET A 64 -12.87 15.62 11.08
N GLY A 65 -13.40 14.91 10.08
CA GLY A 65 -12.77 14.77 8.78
C GLY A 65 -12.96 16.02 7.90
N ASN A 66 -12.14 16.13 6.88
CA ASN A 66 -12.22 17.21 5.88
C ASN A 66 -12.96 16.78 4.61
N ASP A 67 -13.66 15.64 4.64
CA ASP A 67 -14.24 15.03 3.44
C ASP A 67 -15.48 15.78 2.92
N LYS A 68 -16.14 16.54 3.81
CA LYS A 68 -17.36 17.29 3.51
C LYS A 68 -17.22 18.75 3.97
N PRO A 69 -16.98 19.69 3.05
CA PRO A 69 -16.85 21.11 3.39
C PRO A 69 -18.07 21.69 4.11
N GLU A 70 -19.27 21.19 3.81
CA GLU A 70 -20.55 21.64 4.37
C GLU A 70 -20.63 21.32 5.88
N ASP A 71 -20.26 20.12 6.28
CA ASP A 71 -20.24 19.67 7.69
C ASP A 71 -19.30 20.55 8.51
N PHE A 72 -18.21 20.95 7.88
CA PHE A 72 -17.22 21.82 8.49
C PHE A 72 -17.73 23.24 8.72
N GLU A 73 -18.48 23.81 7.76
CA GLU A 73 -19.02 25.17 7.88
C GLU A 73 -19.94 25.32 9.10
N VAL A 74 -20.73 24.29 9.41
CA VAL A 74 -21.65 24.29 10.57
C VAL A 74 -20.85 24.37 11.88
N ILE A 75 -19.82 23.55 12.06
CA ILE A 75 -19.02 23.50 13.28
C ILE A 75 -18.10 24.72 13.43
N SER A 76 -17.58 25.25 12.31
CA SER A 76 -16.68 26.42 12.35
C SER A 76 -17.32 27.67 12.95
N LYS A 77 -18.65 27.83 12.82
CA LYS A 77 -19.37 28.94 13.41
C LYS A 77 -19.42 28.86 14.94
N ALA A 78 -19.30 27.67 15.51
CA ALA A 78 -19.39 27.44 16.95
C ALA A 78 -18.00 27.23 17.61
N THR A 79 -16.92 27.33 16.85
CA THR A 79 -15.55 27.16 17.36
C THR A 79 -14.74 28.46 17.26
N ASP A 80 -13.84 28.67 18.22
CA ASP A 80 -13.00 29.88 18.26
C ASP A 80 -11.71 29.73 17.49
N TYR A 81 -11.25 28.49 17.34
CA TYR A 81 -9.97 28.15 16.70
C TYR A 81 -10.09 26.88 15.88
N ARG A 82 -9.40 26.87 14.73
CA ARG A 82 -9.27 25.72 13.87
C ARG A 82 -7.80 25.39 13.62
N GLU A 83 -7.47 24.13 13.69
CA GLU A 83 -6.19 23.62 13.24
C GLU A 83 -6.38 22.47 12.24
N ASP A 84 -5.84 22.64 11.05
CA ASP A 84 -5.84 21.60 10.04
C ASP A 84 -4.60 20.72 10.21
N ILE A 85 -4.84 19.42 10.43
CA ILE A 85 -3.76 18.45 10.47
C ILE A 85 -3.25 18.24 9.04
N ALA A 86 -2.02 18.66 8.78
CA ALA A 86 -1.39 18.47 7.49
C ALA A 86 -1.33 16.97 7.12
N LYS A 87 -1.44 16.67 5.82
CA LYS A 87 -1.22 15.31 5.32
C LYS A 87 0.15 14.80 5.75
N ILE A 88 0.18 13.67 6.42
CA ILE A 88 1.44 13.08 6.90
C ILE A 88 2.23 12.55 5.68
N ASP A 89 3.49 12.95 5.59
CA ASP A 89 4.42 12.37 4.63
C ASP A 89 4.95 11.03 5.18
N PHE A 90 4.50 9.93 4.58
CA PHE A 90 4.87 8.59 5.01
C PHE A 90 6.20 8.10 4.43
N ARG A 91 6.87 8.86 3.54
CA ARG A 91 8.10 8.45 2.85
C ARG A 91 9.21 8.04 3.81
N LYS A 92 9.43 8.82 4.85
CA LYS A 92 10.47 8.52 5.87
C LYS A 92 10.19 7.19 6.57
N THR A 93 8.93 6.94 6.93
CA THR A 93 8.50 5.70 7.59
C THR A 93 8.63 4.51 6.64
N LEU A 94 8.19 4.65 5.40
CA LEU A 94 8.32 3.64 4.34
C LEU A 94 9.79 3.32 4.08
N ALA A 95 10.65 4.33 3.90
CA ALA A 95 12.07 4.15 3.65
C ALA A 95 12.79 3.47 4.82
N SER A 96 12.47 3.85 6.06
CA SER A 96 13.04 3.22 7.27
C SER A 96 12.61 1.75 7.38
N PHE A 97 11.33 1.47 7.20
CA PHE A 97 10.78 0.12 7.22
C PHE A 97 11.41 -0.77 6.11
N THR A 98 11.48 -0.25 4.88
CA THR A 98 12.05 -0.95 3.74
C THR A 98 13.52 -1.30 3.99
N ARG A 99 14.31 -0.32 4.47
CA ARG A 99 15.71 -0.55 4.80
C ARG A 99 15.87 -1.63 5.86
N ALA A 100 15.12 -1.55 6.96
CA ALA A 100 15.18 -2.55 8.02
C ALA A 100 14.82 -3.96 7.52
N SER A 101 13.77 -4.09 6.70
CA SER A 101 13.33 -5.36 6.13
C SER A 101 14.35 -5.97 5.16
N ILE A 102 14.98 -5.13 4.34
CA ILE A 102 16.03 -5.57 3.40
C ILE A 102 17.29 -5.95 4.16
N ASP A 103 17.69 -5.18 5.18
CA ASP A 103 18.87 -5.47 6.00
C ASP A 103 18.68 -6.78 6.81
N GLU A 104 17.47 -7.04 7.30
CA GLU A 104 17.13 -8.32 7.92
C GLU A 104 17.34 -9.49 6.96
N ALA A 105 16.80 -9.37 5.74
CA ALA A 105 16.99 -10.39 4.70
C ALA A 105 18.47 -10.57 4.32
N LYS A 106 19.23 -9.48 4.17
CA LYS A 106 20.68 -9.52 3.90
C LYS A 106 21.42 -10.23 5.01
N ASN A 107 21.17 -9.91 6.26
CA ASN A 107 21.81 -10.53 7.41
C ASN A 107 21.54 -12.03 7.48
N LYS A 108 20.30 -12.43 7.17
CA LYS A 108 19.90 -13.83 7.18
C LYS A 108 20.49 -14.63 6.01
N TYR A 109 20.60 -14.00 4.85
CA TYR A 109 20.97 -14.65 3.59
C TYR A 109 22.25 -14.12 2.97
N SER A 110 23.02 -13.31 3.70
CA SER A 110 24.23 -12.62 3.22
C SER A 110 25.25 -13.55 2.55
N LYS A 111 25.28 -14.83 2.92
CA LYS A 111 26.12 -15.83 2.29
C LYS A 111 25.54 -16.41 0.99
N ILE A 112 24.27 -16.13 0.69
CA ILE A 112 23.52 -16.84 -0.33
C ILE A 112 23.17 -15.94 -1.50
N ILE A 113 22.94 -14.65 -1.29
CA ILE A 113 22.43 -13.76 -2.30
C ILE A 113 23.32 -12.52 -2.41
N LEU A 114 23.72 -12.18 -3.64
CA LEU A 114 24.43 -10.95 -3.94
C LEU A 114 23.38 -9.84 -4.11
N TYR A 115 23.28 -8.96 -3.12
CA TYR A 115 22.41 -7.80 -3.21
C TYR A 115 23.17 -6.58 -3.67
N ARG A 116 22.70 -5.95 -4.72
CA ARG A 116 23.03 -4.57 -5.01
C ARG A 116 21.83 -3.70 -4.62
N TYR A 117 22.08 -2.78 -3.73
CA TYR A 117 21.12 -1.73 -3.38
C TYR A 117 21.27 -0.61 -4.41
N CYS A 118 20.21 -0.29 -5.15
CA CYS A 118 20.19 0.87 -6.03
C CYS A 118 19.20 1.93 -5.49
N PRO A 119 19.71 2.99 -4.84
CA PRO A 119 18.86 3.99 -4.18
C PRO A 119 17.95 4.77 -5.11
N THR A 120 18.35 4.95 -6.36
CA THR A 120 17.68 5.89 -7.29
C THR A 120 16.36 5.37 -7.86
N HIS A 121 16.24 4.07 -8.11
CA HIS A 121 15.00 3.46 -8.63
C HIS A 121 13.97 3.17 -7.55
N GLU A 122 14.44 2.99 -6.33
CA GLU A 122 13.63 2.64 -5.18
C GLU A 122 12.85 3.83 -4.63
N THR A 123 13.39 5.05 -4.75
CA THR A 123 12.69 6.28 -4.37
C THR A 123 11.39 6.46 -5.15
N ASN A 124 11.39 6.19 -6.45
CA ASN A 124 10.18 6.31 -7.26
C ASN A 124 9.07 5.35 -6.79
N LYS A 125 9.40 4.10 -6.46
CA LYS A 125 8.41 3.14 -5.93
C LYS A 125 7.84 3.60 -4.59
N LEU A 126 8.68 4.08 -3.68
CA LEU A 126 8.23 4.62 -2.39
C LEU A 126 7.39 5.90 -2.54
N ASP A 127 7.72 6.77 -3.49
CA ASP A 127 6.94 7.96 -3.78
C ASP A 127 5.55 7.59 -4.32
N GLN A 128 5.44 6.62 -5.22
CA GLN A 128 4.15 6.11 -5.71
C GLN A 128 3.31 5.50 -4.57
N ILE A 129 3.94 4.72 -3.68
CA ILE A 129 3.26 4.16 -2.51
C ILE A 129 2.79 5.28 -1.56
N ASN A 130 3.61 6.30 -1.34
CA ASN A 130 3.23 7.43 -0.48
C ASN A 130 2.01 8.19 -1.01
N VAL A 131 1.88 8.31 -2.33
CA VAL A 131 0.73 9.00 -2.95
C VAL A 131 -0.57 8.21 -2.77
N ILE A 132 -0.52 6.86 -2.83
CA ILE A 132 -1.72 6.01 -2.73
C ILE A 132 -2.22 5.84 -1.28
N ILE A 133 -1.41 6.19 -0.28
CA ILE A 133 -1.77 6.07 1.14
C ILE A 133 -2.45 7.35 1.61
N ASP A 134 -3.69 7.23 2.06
CA ASP A 134 -4.48 8.38 2.53
C ASP A 134 -4.43 8.55 4.06
N SER A 135 -4.09 7.50 4.81
CA SER A 135 -4.17 7.54 6.28
C SER A 135 -3.10 6.68 6.96
N LEU A 136 -2.77 7.08 8.20
CA LEU A 136 -1.90 6.27 9.08
C LEU A 136 -2.47 4.86 9.32
N ARG A 137 -3.80 4.71 9.31
CA ARG A 137 -4.46 3.41 9.45
C ARG A 137 -4.14 2.50 8.27
N GLN A 138 -4.20 3.02 7.05
CA GLN A 138 -3.81 2.28 5.84
C GLN A 138 -2.33 1.93 5.86
N LEU A 139 -1.45 2.89 6.18
CA LEU A 139 -0.02 2.61 6.33
C LEU A 139 0.22 1.45 7.31
N LYS A 140 -0.37 1.49 8.50
CA LYS A 140 -0.23 0.43 9.50
C LYS A 140 -0.71 -0.94 8.98
N LYS A 141 -1.80 -0.98 8.21
CA LYS A 141 -2.29 -2.23 7.59
C LYS A 141 -1.29 -2.77 6.58
N ILE A 142 -0.79 -1.92 5.70
CA ILE A 142 0.22 -2.28 4.69
C ILE A 142 1.46 -2.85 5.37
N LEU A 143 2.06 -2.11 6.31
CA LEU A 143 3.29 -2.54 6.99
C LEU A 143 3.10 -3.86 7.76
N ARG A 144 1.98 -4.03 8.44
CA ARG A 144 1.66 -5.30 9.14
C ARG A 144 1.55 -6.47 8.17
N ARG A 145 0.86 -6.28 7.03
CA ARG A 145 0.70 -7.34 6.05
C ARG A 145 2.02 -7.69 5.38
N VAL A 146 2.80 -6.69 4.98
CA VAL A 146 4.14 -6.92 4.44
C VAL A 146 4.98 -7.71 5.44
N ASN A 147 5.00 -7.32 6.71
CA ASN A 147 5.75 -8.03 7.74
C ASN A 147 5.27 -9.47 7.96
N GLN A 148 3.97 -9.75 7.82
CA GLN A 148 3.42 -11.12 7.90
C GLN A 148 3.84 -12.00 6.73
N VAL A 149 4.05 -11.40 5.56
CA VAL A 149 4.42 -12.12 4.33
C VAL A 149 5.94 -12.19 4.18
N TRP A 150 6.65 -11.15 4.61
CA TRP A 150 8.11 -11.06 4.59
C TRP A 150 8.72 -11.84 5.75
N GLN A 151 8.49 -13.15 5.76
CA GLN A 151 9.02 -14.09 6.72
C GLN A 151 9.88 -15.11 6.00
N SER A 152 10.90 -15.66 6.68
CA SER A 152 11.84 -16.62 6.09
C SER A 152 11.21 -17.89 5.55
N GLU A 153 10.12 -18.31 6.18
CA GLU A 153 9.36 -19.48 5.74
C GLU A 153 8.41 -19.17 4.59
N LYS A 154 8.21 -17.88 4.25
CA LYS A 154 7.29 -17.43 3.20
C LYS A 154 8.05 -16.81 2.03
N LEU A 155 8.10 -15.47 1.95
CA LEU A 155 8.60 -14.75 0.80
C LEU A 155 9.91 -13.96 1.02
N MET A 156 10.45 -13.94 2.25
CA MET A 156 11.72 -13.26 2.50
C MET A 156 12.85 -13.92 1.67
N GLY A 157 13.43 -13.14 0.76
CA GLY A 157 14.47 -13.63 -0.16
C GLY A 157 13.95 -14.40 -1.38
N GLU A 158 12.65 -14.59 -1.51
CA GLU A 158 12.01 -15.31 -2.61
C GLU A 158 11.39 -14.37 -3.66
N VAL A 159 11.22 -13.09 -3.33
CA VAL A 159 10.66 -12.06 -4.20
C VAL A 159 11.32 -10.71 -3.95
N ASN A 160 11.14 -9.78 -4.89
CA ASN A 160 11.58 -8.41 -4.69
C ASN A 160 10.73 -7.72 -3.63
N PHE A 161 11.38 -7.10 -2.62
CA PHE A 161 10.71 -6.46 -1.50
C PHE A 161 9.85 -5.27 -1.93
N TYR A 162 10.36 -4.42 -2.83
CA TYR A 162 9.60 -3.23 -3.28
C TYR A 162 8.34 -3.61 -4.03
N SER A 163 8.39 -4.69 -4.75
CA SER A 163 7.27 -5.23 -5.49
C SER A 163 6.20 -5.79 -4.60
N LEU A 164 6.64 -6.56 -3.63
CA LEU A 164 5.77 -7.04 -2.59
C LEU A 164 5.09 -5.86 -1.89
N LEU A 165 5.84 -4.83 -1.54
CA LEU A 165 5.33 -3.64 -0.88
C LEU A 165 4.31 -2.90 -1.77
N MET A 166 4.59 -2.73 -3.07
CA MET A 166 3.69 -2.09 -4.01
C MET A 166 2.38 -2.88 -4.20
N VAL A 167 2.47 -4.19 -4.42
CA VAL A 167 1.28 -5.03 -4.60
C VAL A 167 0.40 -5.02 -3.33
N ILE A 168 1.00 -5.12 -2.16
CA ILE A 168 0.26 -5.04 -0.88
C ILE A 168 -0.33 -3.65 -0.67
N ALA A 169 0.41 -2.58 -1.01
CA ALA A 169 -0.12 -1.23 -0.93
C ALA A 169 -1.34 -1.04 -1.84
N LEU A 170 -1.29 -1.49 -3.10
CA LEU A 170 -2.43 -1.47 -4.01
C LEU A 170 -3.63 -2.23 -3.44
N ARG A 171 -3.40 -3.42 -2.87
CA ARG A 171 -4.44 -4.25 -2.27
C ARG A 171 -5.15 -3.55 -1.11
N GLU A 172 -4.39 -2.92 -0.21
CA GLU A 172 -4.95 -2.31 1.02
C GLU A 172 -5.57 -0.93 0.78
N THR A 173 -5.15 -0.23 -0.29
CA THR A 173 -5.65 1.12 -0.60
C THR A 173 -6.70 1.14 -1.70
N SER A 174 -6.60 0.23 -2.66
CA SER A 174 -7.44 0.21 -3.86
C SER A 174 -7.86 -1.22 -4.25
N PRO A 175 -8.71 -1.89 -3.42
CA PRO A 175 -9.06 -3.29 -3.61
C PRO A 175 -9.66 -3.62 -4.98
N THR A 176 -10.43 -2.70 -5.56
CA THR A 176 -11.04 -2.88 -6.89
C THR A 176 -9.99 -3.05 -7.98
N TYR A 177 -9.00 -2.17 -8.00
CA TYR A 177 -7.90 -2.25 -8.97
C TYR A 177 -7.00 -3.46 -8.72
N PHE A 178 -6.78 -3.81 -7.45
CA PHE A 178 -6.06 -5.03 -7.10
C PHE A 178 -6.76 -6.28 -7.61
N GLU A 179 -8.09 -6.39 -7.47
CA GLU A 179 -8.84 -7.53 -7.98
C GLU A 179 -8.82 -7.62 -9.52
N GLN A 180 -8.85 -6.51 -10.21
CA GLN A 180 -8.68 -6.49 -11.66
C GLN A 180 -7.28 -6.93 -12.07
N TYR A 181 -6.25 -6.41 -11.38
CA TYR A 181 -4.88 -6.83 -11.57
C TYR A 181 -4.71 -8.35 -11.34
N ARG A 182 -5.26 -8.87 -10.25
CA ARG A 182 -5.22 -10.30 -9.93
C ARG A 182 -5.92 -11.17 -10.99
N LYS A 183 -7.03 -10.71 -11.55
CA LYS A 183 -7.73 -11.42 -12.64
C LYS A 183 -6.92 -11.42 -13.94
N ALA A 184 -6.18 -10.38 -14.19
CA ALA A 184 -5.36 -10.23 -15.39
C ALA A 184 -3.99 -10.93 -15.27
N ASP A 185 -3.65 -11.52 -14.11
CA ASP A 185 -2.32 -12.06 -13.80
C ASP A 185 -1.75 -12.97 -14.89
N SER A 186 -2.46 -14.04 -15.24
CA SER A 186 -2.01 -15.00 -16.26
C SER A 186 -1.89 -14.38 -17.66
N TYR A 187 -2.74 -13.42 -17.98
CA TYR A 187 -2.71 -12.71 -19.25
C TYR A 187 -1.54 -11.71 -19.29
N LEU A 188 -1.33 -10.96 -18.23
CA LEU A 188 -0.17 -10.08 -18.07
C LEU A 188 1.15 -10.86 -18.20
N GLU A 189 1.21 -12.04 -17.56
CA GLU A 189 2.36 -12.92 -17.64
C GLU A 189 2.68 -13.30 -19.09
N SER A 190 1.67 -13.74 -19.85
CA SER A 190 1.86 -14.10 -21.25
C SER A 190 2.32 -12.92 -22.10
N LYS A 191 1.76 -11.74 -21.89
CA LYS A 191 2.06 -10.53 -22.67
C LYS A 191 3.45 -9.94 -22.36
N ILE A 192 3.85 -9.99 -21.10
CA ILE A 192 5.21 -9.57 -20.71
C ILE A 192 6.26 -10.51 -21.33
N LYS A 193 5.98 -11.84 -21.35
CA LYS A 193 6.89 -12.83 -21.95
C LYS A 193 6.99 -12.73 -23.46
N SER A 194 5.90 -12.43 -24.15
CA SER A 194 5.87 -12.34 -25.62
C SER A 194 6.37 -11.00 -26.16
N ASN A 195 6.56 -10.00 -25.30
CA ASN A 195 6.95 -8.63 -25.71
C ASN A 195 5.94 -7.99 -26.71
N GLU A 196 4.66 -8.37 -26.61
CA GLU A 196 3.60 -7.96 -27.52
C GLU A 196 3.07 -6.55 -27.23
N ASP A 197 2.57 -5.89 -28.28
CA ASP A 197 2.04 -4.51 -28.27
C ASP A 197 0.80 -4.31 -27.38
N ASP A 198 0.30 -5.35 -26.75
CA ASP A 198 -0.99 -5.38 -26.06
C ASP A 198 -0.90 -5.08 -24.54
N LEU A 199 0.32 -5.02 -23.99
CA LEU A 199 0.52 -4.75 -22.56
C LEU A 199 -0.06 -3.40 -22.13
N ASP A 200 0.05 -2.38 -22.97
CA ASP A 200 -0.52 -1.05 -22.72
C ASP A 200 -2.05 -1.12 -22.57
N ASN A 201 -2.72 -1.86 -23.44
CA ASN A 201 -4.18 -2.03 -23.39
C ASN A 201 -4.61 -2.75 -22.10
N VAL A 202 -3.88 -3.79 -21.69
CA VAL A 202 -4.18 -4.52 -20.45
C VAL A 202 -4.03 -3.62 -19.22
N LEU A 203 -2.95 -2.83 -19.15
CA LEU A 203 -2.76 -1.91 -18.03
C LEU A 203 -3.82 -0.79 -17.99
N ARG A 204 -4.26 -0.31 -19.17
CA ARG A 204 -5.37 0.63 -19.27
C ARG A 204 -6.68 0.02 -18.81
N GLU A 205 -6.95 -1.22 -19.19
CA GLU A 205 -8.15 -1.95 -18.75
C GLU A 205 -8.17 -2.15 -17.24
N ILE A 206 -7.05 -2.58 -16.64
CA ILE A 206 -6.93 -2.69 -15.18
C ILE A 206 -7.16 -1.33 -14.50
N ALA A 207 -6.61 -0.27 -15.06
CA ALA A 207 -6.78 1.09 -14.55
C ALA A 207 -8.16 1.69 -14.91
N GLN A 208 -9.00 0.99 -15.69
CA GLN A 208 -10.30 1.48 -16.17
C GLN A 208 -10.20 2.75 -17.04
N LEU A 209 -9.09 2.89 -17.77
CA LEU A 209 -8.93 3.94 -18.77
C LEU A 209 -9.56 3.48 -20.07
N SER A 210 -10.76 3.96 -20.39
CA SER A 210 -11.35 3.75 -21.71
C SER A 210 -10.66 4.65 -22.76
N LYS A 211 -10.66 4.19 -24.02
CA LYS A 211 -10.13 5.00 -25.13
C LYS A 211 -11.00 6.22 -25.45
N GLU A 212 -12.22 6.29 -24.89
CA GLU A 212 -13.23 7.32 -25.14
C GLU A 212 -13.86 7.77 -23.82
N ASP A 213 -13.11 8.42 -22.94
CA ASP A 213 -13.65 8.97 -21.68
C ASP A 213 -14.34 10.33 -21.89
N SER A 214 -15.41 10.35 -22.69
CA SER A 214 -16.24 11.53 -22.85
C SER A 214 -17.34 11.72 -21.80
N GLY A 215 -17.39 10.86 -20.76
CA GLY A 215 -18.48 10.86 -19.77
C GLY A 215 -18.10 10.67 -18.29
N SER A 216 -16.84 10.42 -17.96
CA SER A 216 -16.43 10.25 -16.57
C SER A 216 -16.07 11.57 -15.90
N SER A 217 -16.29 11.68 -14.58
CA SER A 217 -15.88 12.88 -13.84
C SER A 217 -14.36 13.01 -13.86
N GLN A 218 -13.85 14.24 -13.97
CA GLN A 218 -12.43 14.56 -14.06
C GLN A 218 -11.62 13.92 -12.90
N SER A 219 -12.21 13.78 -11.73
CA SER A 219 -11.56 13.12 -10.58
C SER A 219 -11.32 11.61 -10.80
N ASN A 220 -12.22 10.92 -11.50
CA ASN A 220 -12.06 9.50 -11.82
C ASN A 220 -10.97 9.29 -12.88
N ILE A 221 -10.90 10.17 -13.86
CA ILE A 221 -9.84 10.14 -14.89
C ILE A 221 -8.48 10.29 -14.25
N ILE A 222 -8.29 11.31 -13.39
CA ILE A 222 -7.02 11.54 -12.69
C ILE A 222 -6.62 10.32 -11.84
N LYS A 223 -7.59 9.70 -11.16
CA LYS A 223 -7.33 8.49 -10.37
C LYS A 223 -6.91 7.31 -11.25
N SER A 224 -7.57 7.11 -12.38
CA SER A 224 -7.26 6.03 -13.33
C SER A 224 -5.88 6.22 -13.98
N GLU A 225 -5.52 7.44 -14.37
CA GLU A 225 -4.19 7.77 -14.89
C GLU A 225 -3.10 7.52 -13.85
N PHE A 226 -3.36 7.86 -12.59
CA PHE A 226 -2.45 7.56 -11.50
C PHE A 226 -2.26 6.05 -11.31
N ILE A 227 -3.34 5.26 -11.30
CA ILE A 227 -3.26 3.80 -11.18
C ILE A 227 -2.51 3.19 -12.37
N TYR A 228 -2.74 3.68 -13.58
CA TYR A 228 -1.98 3.25 -14.75
C TYR A 228 -0.48 3.49 -14.60
N SER A 229 -0.08 4.69 -14.15
CA SER A 229 1.31 5.02 -13.86
C SER A 229 1.89 4.15 -12.72
N TYR A 230 1.08 3.90 -11.69
CA TYR A 230 1.45 3.02 -10.57
C TYR A 230 1.75 1.60 -11.04
N LEU A 231 0.90 1.02 -11.89
CA LEU A 231 1.10 -0.31 -12.48
C LEU A 231 2.37 -0.38 -13.33
N GLN A 232 2.67 0.65 -14.11
CA GLN A 232 3.91 0.71 -14.88
C GLN A 232 5.15 0.66 -13.99
N VAL A 233 5.16 1.46 -12.91
CA VAL A 233 6.27 1.47 -11.94
C VAL A 233 6.36 0.15 -11.18
N MET A 234 5.21 -0.43 -10.84
CA MET A 234 5.13 -1.72 -10.14
C MET A 234 5.70 -2.86 -10.98
N LEU A 235 5.46 -2.87 -12.27
CA LEU A 235 5.91 -3.89 -13.22
C LEU A 235 7.26 -3.57 -13.87
N ASP A 236 7.90 -2.47 -13.49
CA ASP A 236 9.14 -2.00 -14.08
C ASP A 236 9.10 -1.87 -15.62
N VAL A 237 7.96 -1.38 -16.14
CA VAL A 237 7.78 -1.15 -17.57
C VAL A 237 7.82 0.33 -17.90
N LYS A 238 8.33 0.65 -19.08
CA LYS A 238 8.35 2.02 -19.62
C LYS A 238 8.08 2.00 -21.13
N LYS A 239 7.69 3.16 -21.65
CA LYS A 239 7.51 3.34 -23.09
C LYS A 239 8.87 3.45 -23.77
N ASP A 240 9.05 2.71 -24.86
CA ASP A 240 10.20 2.86 -25.75
C ASP A 240 10.02 4.08 -26.68
N SER A 241 10.97 4.24 -27.62
CA SER A 241 10.94 5.32 -28.62
C SER A 241 9.73 5.26 -29.57
N GLU A 242 9.09 4.11 -29.71
CA GLU A 242 7.89 3.91 -30.52
C GLU A 242 6.60 4.05 -29.71
N GLY A 243 6.71 4.35 -28.40
CA GLY A 243 5.57 4.47 -27.49
C GLY A 243 5.02 3.14 -26.97
N LYS A 244 5.69 2.01 -27.27
CA LYS A 244 5.31 0.68 -26.80
C LYS A 244 5.83 0.44 -25.40
N LEU A 245 5.03 -0.23 -24.56
CA LEU A 245 5.47 -0.65 -23.22
C LEU A 245 6.41 -1.83 -23.32
N LYS A 246 7.58 -1.68 -22.74
CA LYS A 246 8.59 -2.75 -22.61
C LYS A 246 9.14 -2.76 -21.18
N LEU A 247 9.64 -3.91 -20.76
CA LEU A 247 10.41 -4.02 -19.53
C LEU A 247 11.62 -3.07 -19.60
N ASP A 248 11.90 -2.41 -18.50
CA ASP A 248 13.04 -1.49 -18.43
C ASP A 248 14.36 -2.27 -18.41
N PRO A 249 15.14 -2.28 -19.53
CA PRO A 249 16.37 -3.07 -19.61
C PRO A 249 17.45 -2.59 -18.66
N SER A 250 17.35 -1.36 -18.14
CA SER A 250 18.30 -0.84 -17.15
C SER A 250 18.21 -1.57 -15.82
N LYS A 251 17.15 -2.36 -15.60
CA LYS A 251 16.88 -3.09 -14.36
C LYS A 251 17.29 -4.55 -14.39
N ASP A 252 17.60 -5.11 -15.55
CA ASP A 252 18.04 -6.50 -15.70
C ASP A 252 19.36 -6.79 -14.99
N HIS A 253 20.11 -5.78 -14.60
CA HIS A 253 21.43 -5.92 -13.98
C HIS A 253 21.43 -5.61 -12.47
N GLU A 254 20.32 -5.16 -11.91
CA GLU A 254 20.21 -4.80 -10.50
C GLU A 254 19.60 -5.95 -9.70
N GLN A 255 20.45 -6.79 -9.16
CA GLN A 255 20.03 -7.86 -8.26
C GLN A 255 19.49 -7.25 -6.96
N SER A 256 18.19 -7.23 -6.84
CA SER A 256 17.51 -6.97 -5.57
C SER A 256 17.31 -8.28 -4.79
N VAL A 257 16.86 -8.15 -3.54
CA VAL A 257 16.48 -9.30 -2.72
C VAL A 257 15.33 -10.06 -3.39
N GLY A 258 15.61 -11.23 -3.91
CA GLY A 258 14.69 -11.95 -4.78
C GLY A 258 14.84 -11.51 -6.23
N CYS A 259 14.23 -12.24 -7.15
CA CYS A 259 14.29 -11.89 -8.56
C CYS A 259 13.54 -10.61 -8.86
N THR A 260 14.04 -9.89 -9.85
CA THR A 260 13.37 -8.68 -10.38
C THR A 260 12.07 -9.09 -11.08
N HIS A 261 11.19 -8.12 -11.27
CA HIS A 261 9.90 -8.31 -11.94
C HIS A 261 9.96 -8.72 -13.39
N SER A 262 11.13 -8.63 -14.03
CA SER A 262 11.34 -9.25 -15.32
C SER A 262 11.01 -10.75 -15.29
N ASP A 263 11.04 -11.37 -14.10
CA ASP A 263 10.58 -12.73 -13.91
C ASP A 263 9.12 -12.72 -13.38
N VAL A 264 8.21 -12.76 -14.31
CA VAL A 264 6.75 -12.79 -14.07
C VAL A 264 6.34 -13.96 -13.16
N ASP A 265 7.14 -15.02 -13.14
CA ASP A 265 6.95 -16.19 -12.28
C ASP A 265 6.92 -15.81 -10.79
N TYR A 266 7.66 -14.77 -10.39
CA TYR A 266 7.69 -14.29 -9.01
C TYR A 266 6.47 -13.43 -8.65
N LEU A 267 5.79 -12.86 -9.63
CA LEU A 267 4.55 -12.11 -9.41
C LEU A 267 3.47 -12.99 -8.79
N ARG A 268 3.35 -14.22 -9.26
CA ARG A 268 2.43 -15.21 -8.70
C ARG A 268 2.72 -15.50 -7.22
N ARG A 269 4.00 -15.58 -6.83
CA ARG A 269 4.39 -15.72 -5.42
C ARG A 269 3.89 -14.56 -4.57
N ILE A 270 3.99 -13.33 -5.09
CA ILE A 270 3.52 -12.12 -4.42
C ILE A 270 1.99 -12.14 -4.28
N LEU A 271 1.27 -12.48 -5.34
CA LEU A 271 -0.20 -12.54 -5.32
C LEU A 271 -0.74 -13.62 -4.37
N LEU A 272 -0.05 -14.76 -4.28
CA LEU A 272 -0.39 -15.86 -3.37
C LEU A 272 0.15 -15.64 -1.95
N GLU A 273 1.05 -14.67 -1.76
CA GLU A 273 1.76 -14.38 -0.50
C GLU A 273 2.53 -15.59 0.06
N LYS A 274 2.92 -16.49 -0.81
CA LYS A 274 3.71 -17.70 -0.50
C LYS A 274 4.37 -18.25 -1.76
N VAL A 275 5.41 -19.04 -1.59
CA VAL A 275 5.94 -19.88 -2.68
C VAL A 275 4.93 -21.00 -2.92
N PRO A 276 4.46 -21.19 -4.17
CA PRO A 276 3.58 -22.31 -4.51
C PRO A 276 4.21 -23.66 -4.15
N SER A 277 3.39 -24.64 -3.77
CA SER A 277 3.88 -25.97 -3.34
C SER A 277 4.57 -26.78 -4.46
N ASN A 278 4.31 -26.41 -5.70
CA ASN A 278 4.92 -27.00 -6.89
C ASN A 278 6.19 -26.26 -7.36
N GLU A 279 6.64 -25.23 -6.60
CA GLU A 279 7.85 -24.48 -6.87
C GLU A 279 8.88 -24.71 -5.77
N LEU A 280 10.16 -24.71 -6.16
CA LEU A 280 11.27 -24.72 -5.20
C LEU A 280 11.54 -23.32 -4.67
N LYS A 281 11.87 -23.21 -3.39
CA LYS A 281 12.38 -21.98 -2.82
C LYS A 281 13.78 -21.68 -3.35
N ASP A 282 13.98 -20.45 -3.84
CA ASP A 282 15.29 -20.01 -4.37
C ASP A 282 16.39 -20.18 -3.34
N GLN A 283 16.07 -19.95 -2.07
CA GLN A 283 17.02 -20.11 -0.98
C GLN A 283 17.48 -21.54 -0.80
N ASP A 284 16.61 -22.51 -0.97
CA ASP A 284 16.95 -23.92 -0.83
C ASP A 284 17.83 -24.37 -2.01
N VAL A 285 17.50 -23.89 -3.21
CA VAL A 285 18.33 -24.10 -4.41
C VAL A 285 19.72 -23.49 -4.21
N MET A 286 19.81 -22.24 -3.72
CA MET A 286 21.09 -21.57 -3.49
C MET A 286 21.92 -22.22 -2.38
N LYS A 287 21.29 -22.73 -1.32
CA LYS A 287 21.99 -23.51 -0.29
C LYS A 287 22.56 -24.79 -0.86
N ALA A 288 21.80 -25.51 -1.68
CA ALA A 288 22.25 -26.75 -2.32
C ALA A 288 23.45 -26.49 -3.26
N LEU A 289 23.37 -25.40 -4.05
CA LEU A 289 24.45 -25.00 -4.95
C LEU A 289 25.77 -24.66 -4.21
N ARG A 290 25.68 -24.03 -3.04
CA ARG A 290 26.87 -23.58 -2.30
C ARG A 290 27.55 -24.68 -1.49
N ASN A 291 26.76 -25.57 -0.93
CA ASN A 291 27.34 -26.61 -0.07
C ASN A 291 28.19 -27.62 -0.83
N GLY A 292 28.19 -27.59 -2.18
CA GLY A 292 29.04 -28.45 -3.01
C GLY A 292 28.81 -29.95 -2.80
N GLU A 293 27.95 -30.25 -1.78
CA GLU A 293 27.87 -31.60 -1.22
C GLU A 293 26.99 -32.54 -2.04
N ASN A 294 26.31 -32.06 -3.08
CA ASN A 294 25.48 -32.99 -3.83
C ASN A 294 25.05 -32.47 -5.20
N LYS A 295 25.91 -32.62 -6.17
CA LYS A 295 25.47 -32.63 -7.58
C LYS A 295 24.28 -33.57 -7.79
N GLU A 296 24.24 -34.65 -7.05
CA GLU A 296 23.18 -35.66 -7.11
C GLU A 296 21.86 -35.17 -6.49
N LYS A 297 21.90 -34.49 -5.36
CA LYS A 297 20.71 -33.84 -4.79
C LYS A 297 20.19 -32.68 -5.64
N LEU A 298 21.09 -31.88 -6.20
CA LEU A 298 20.73 -30.81 -7.12
C LEU A 298 20.08 -31.36 -8.40
N ASN A 299 20.65 -32.42 -8.96
CA ASN A 299 20.07 -33.12 -10.10
C ASN A 299 18.73 -33.75 -9.77
N ASN A 300 18.56 -34.31 -8.58
CA ASN A 300 17.26 -34.82 -8.10
C ASN A 300 16.23 -33.69 -7.91
N TYR A 301 16.62 -32.55 -7.34
CA TYR A 301 15.75 -31.37 -7.25
C TYR A 301 15.37 -30.83 -8.63
N ILE A 302 16.31 -30.74 -9.56
CA ILE A 302 16.04 -30.32 -10.94
C ILE A 302 15.14 -31.35 -11.64
N HIS A 303 15.37 -32.64 -11.44
CA HIS A 303 14.52 -33.70 -11.97
C HIS A 303 13.12 -33.70 -11.34
N GLU A 304 12.98 -33.54 -10.04
CA GLU A 304 11.67 -33.43 -9.37
C GLU A 304 10.91 -32.19 -9.83
N ALA A 305 11.59 -31.05 -9.95
CA ALA A 305 11.00 -29.83 -10.49
C ALA A 305 10.58 -30.00 -11.96
N GLN A 306 11.40 -30.64 -12.78
CA GLN A 306 11.05 -30.95 -14.16
C GLN A 306 9.90 -31.98 -14.27
N TYR A 307 9.83 -32.96 -13.38
CA TYR A 307 8.76 -33.94 -13.37
C TYR A 307 7.42 -33.34 -12.94
N SER A 308 7.42 -32.49 -11.92
CA SER A 308 6.21 -31.75 -11.49
C SER A 308 5.72 -30.78 -12.57
N LEU A 309 6.62 -30.22 -13.36
CA LEU A 309 6.31 -29.35 -14.51
C LEU A 309 5.68 -30.15 -15.67
N PHE A 310 6.12 -31.39 -15.90
CA PHE A 310 5.55 -32.29 -16.92
C PHE A 310 4.14 -32.75 -16.56
N GLU A 311 3.88 -33.05 -15.27
CA GLU A 311 2.57 -33.49 -14.80
C GLU A 311 1.54 -32.36 -14.73
N SER A 312 1.97 -31.13 -14.48
CA SER A 312 1.05 -29.99 -14.26
C SER A 312 0.73 -29.17 -15.50
N ASN A 313 1.34 -29.44 -16.67
CA ASN A 313 1.27 -28.60 -17.88
C ASN A 313 1.61 -27.11 -17.62
N ALA A 314 2.27 -26.83 -16.52
CA ALA A 314 2.71 -25.50 -16.13
C ALA A 314 4.16 -25.27 -16.55
N LEU A 315 4.34 -24.56 -17.62
CA LEU A 315 5.65 -24.06 -18.10
C LEU A 315 6.21 -23.01 -17.13
N LEU A 316 6.84 -23.44 -16.06
CA LEU A 316 7.58 -22.52 -15.19
C LEU A 316 8.88 -23.20 -14.76
N CYS A 317 9.89 -23.14 -15.62
CA CYS A 317 11.27 -23.38 -15.18
C CYS A 317 11.78 -22.13 -14.46
N PRO A 318 12.25 -22.21 -13.22
CA PRO A 318 13.15 -21.18 -12.71
C PRO A 318 14.34 -21.14 -13.65
N LYS A 319 14.54 -19.99 -14.33
CA LYS A 319 15.78 -19.82 -15.11
C LYS A 319 16.93 -19.95 -14.15
N PRO A 320 17.91 -20.84 -14.43
CA PRO A 320 19.11 -20.86 -13.64
C PRO A 320 19.71 -19.45 -13.69
N MET A 321 20.05 -18.88 -12.55
CA MET A 321 20.80 -17.64 -12.50
C MET A 321 22.05 -17.79 -13.37
N ARG A 322 22.17 -16.94 -14.37
CA ARG A 322 23.38 -16.79 -15.17
C ARG A 322 24.39 -15.93 -14.44
#